data_6e73cf4337d94b626cc0bf4ea46ac119
#
_entry.id   6e73cf4337d94b626cc0bf4ea46ac119
#
_cell.length_a   1.000
_cell.length_b   1.000
_cell.length_c   1.000
_cell.angle_alpha   90.00
_cell.angle_beta   90.00
_cell.angle_gamma   90.00
#
_symmetry.space_group_name_H-M   'P 1'
#
loop_
_entity.id
_entity.type
_entity.pdbx_description
1 polymer ?
#
loop_
_entity_poly.entity_id
_entity_poly.type
_entity_poly.pdbx_seq_one_letter_code
_entity_poly.pdbx_strand_id
1 'polypeptide(L)'
;MGRSGAKPISTRYCRLLVKLRGLWQEFWQQVTGMSEKHLYKVVFMNQGQVFEVYARQVRHGELFGFVEVEQLVFGERTTVVVDPSEEKIKSEFENVRRTFLPMHSIIRIDEVDKQGVSKISKAQGSNVAQFPMPIYTPGDTKS
;
A
#
# COMPACT_ATOMS: atom_id res chain seq x y z
N MET A 1 60.40 11.84 -35.27
CA MET A 1 60.60 11.50 -33.85
C MET A 1 60.14 12.68 -33.02
N GLY A 2 58.94 12.63 -32.47
CA GLY A 2 58.40 13.64 -31.61
C GLY A 2 57.65 12.96 -30.45
N ARG A 3 58.30 12.81 -29.31
CA ARG A 3 57.69 12.31 -28.08
C ARG A 3 56.78 13.40 -27.52
N SER A 4 55.48 13.19 -27.66
CA SER A 4 54.46 13.99 -26.98
C SER A 4 54.46 13.61 -25.50
N GLY A 5 55.06 14.47 -24.68
CA GLY A 5 55.05 14.35 -23.22
C GLY A 5 53.71 14.76 -22.66
N ALA A 6 52.91 13.79 -22.34
CA ALA A 6 51.72 14.04 -21.53
C ALA A 6 52.18 14.45 -20.12
N LYS A 7 51.89 15.68 -19.72
CA LYS A 7 52.15 16.19 -18.36
C LYS A 7 51.28 15.43 -17.36
N PRO A 8 51.82 14.93 -16.24
CA PRO A 8 51.01 14.28 -15.22
C PRO A 8 50.07 15.28 -14.58
N ILE A 9 48.79 14.93 -14.56
CA ILE A 9 47.75 15.70 -13.88
C ILE A 9 48.10 15.78 -12.40
N SER A 10 48.28 17.01 -11.92
CA SER A 10 48.74 17.32 -10.57
C SER A 10 47.87 16.61 -9.51
N THR A 11 48.50 15.91 -8.59
CA THR A 11 47.89 15.19 -7.44
C THR A 11 46.94 16.06 -6.60
N ARG A 12 47.02 17.38 -6.73
CA ARG A 12 46.11 18.34 -6.09
C ARG A 12 44.70 18.29 -6.65
N TYR A 13 44.52 18.05 -7.95
CA TYR A 13 43.19 17.94 -8.59
C TYR A 13 42.52 16.63 -8.23
N CYS A 14 43.25 15.57 -8.02
CA CYS A 14 42.70 14.28 -7.63
C CYS A 14 42.05 14.32 -6.23
N ARG A 15 42.68 15.05 -5.27
CA ARG A 15 42.08 15.23 -3.92
C ARG A 15 40.82 16.09 -3.92
N LEU A 16 40.72 17.07 -4.82
CA LEU A 16 39.53 17.93 -4.92
C LEU A 16 38.35 17.16 -5.51
N LEU A 17 38.59 16.34 -6.51
CA LEU A 17 37.57 15.49 -7.15
C LEU A 17 37.00 14.42 -6.21
N VAL A 18 37.83 13.83 -5.36
CA VAL A 18 37.42 12.87 -4.34
C VAL A 18 36.54 13.52 -3.28
N LYS A 19 36.90 14.74 -2.83
CA LYS A 19 36.06 15.50 -1.89
C LYS A 19 34.70 15.90 -2.48
N LEU A 20 34.69 16.32 -3.74
CA LEU A 20 33.43 16.65 -4.44
C LEU A 20 32.56 15.42 -4.63
N ARG A 21 33.10 14.24 -4.92
CA ARG A 21 32.33 12.99 -5.00
C ARG A 21 31.66 12.62 -3.68
N GLY A 22 32.37 12.81 -2.55
CA GLY A 22 31.79 12.58 -1.22
C GLY A 22 30.60 13.50 -0.93
N LEU A 23 30.77 14.80 -1.20
CA LEU A 23 29.70 15.80 -1.02
C LEU A 23 28.49 15.54 -1.94
N TRP A 24 28.69 15.09 -3.18
CA TRP A 24 27.64 14.72 -4.09
C TRP A 24 26.90 13.46 -3.64
N GLN A 25 27.59 12.50 -3.06
CA GLN A 25 27.02 11.28 -2.56
C GLN A 25 26.17 11.53 -1.31
N GLU A 26 26.63 12.38 -0.40
CA GLU A 26 25.85 12.84 0.76
C GLU A 26 24.64 13.68 0.34
N PHE A 27 24.82 14.58 -0.64
CA PHE A 27 23.72 15.37 -1.19
C PHE A 27 22.63 14.48 -1.84
N TRP A 28 23.03 13.47 -2.62
CA TRP A 28 22.08 12.53 -3.23
C TRP A 28 21.38 11.65 -2.19
N GLN A 29 22.05 11.24 -1.14
CA GLN A 29 21.42 10.52 -0.03
C GLN A 29 20.41 11.41 0.71
N GLN A 30 20.69 12.69 0.85
CA GLN A 30 19.81 13.64 1.51
C GLN A 30 18.59 13.98 0.64
N VAL A 31 18.77 14.09 -0.68
CA VAL A 31 17.68 14.33 -1.64
C VAL A 31 16.80 13.09 -1.83
N THR A 32 17.39 11.90 -1.83
CA THR A 32 16.61 10.64 -1.91
C THR A 32 16.03 10.20 -0.56
N GLY A 33 16.53 10.74 0.56
CA GLY A 33 16.05 10.46 1.91
C GLY A 33 14.83 11.27 2.35
N MET A 34 14.43 12.29 1.60
CA MET A 34 13.16 13.00 1.79
C MET A 34 12.01 12.26 1.04
N SER A 35 11.91 10.97 1.23
CA SER A 35 10.62 10.31 1.04
C SER A 35 9.72 10.87 2.12
N GLU A 36 8.85 11.81 1.77
CA GLU A 36 7.74 12.19 2.63
C GLU A 36 7.08 10.88 3.06
N LYS A 37 6.99 10.68 4.36
CA LYS A 37 6.45 9.44 4.92
C LYS A 37 4.93 9.48 4.76
N HIS A 38 4.46 9.39 3.52
CA HIS A 38 3.04 9.27 3.24
C HIS A 38 2.49 8.04 3.95
N LEU A 39 1.31 8.18 4.49
CA LEU A 39 0.57 7.11 5.11
C LEU A 39 -0.84 7.12 4.53
N TYR A 40 -1.23 6.00 3.96
CA TYR A 40 -2.53 5.83 3.34
C TYR A 40 -3.38 4.88 4.17
N LYS A 41 -4.62 5.28 4.41
CA LYS A 41 -5.67 4.42 4.93
C LYS A 41 -6.46 3.88 3.74
N VAL A 42 -6.44 2.58 3.54
CA VAL A 42 -7.14 1.90 2.45
C VAL A 42 -8.31 1.13 3.05
N VAL A 43 -9.53 1.43 2.56
CA VAL A 43 -10.76 0.76 2.96
C VAL A 43 -11.28 0.00 1.75
N PHE A 44 -11.41 -1.32 1.88
CA PHE A 44 -11.85 -2.18 0.79
C PHE A 44 -12.72 -3.32 1.29
N MET A 45 -13.51 -3.88 0.37
CA MET A 45 -14.37 -5.02 0.64
C MET A 45 -13.70 -6.31 0.17
N ASN A 46 -13.65 -7.32 1.04
CA ASN A 46 -13.19 -8.64 0.73
C ASN A 46 -14.10 -9.67 1.42
N GLN A 47 -14.64 -10.63 0.66
CA GLN A 47 -15.49 -11.72 1.16
C GLN A 47 -16.64 -11.25 2.08
N GLY A 48 -17.31 -10.15 1.72
CA GLY A 48 -18.42 -9.61 2.52
C GLY A 48 -18.01 -8.91 3.82
N GLN A 49 -16.73 -8.68 4.00
CA GLN A 49 -16.15 -7.93 5.12
C GLN A 49 -15.46 -6.66 4.63
N VAL A 50 -15.49 -5.61 5.43
CA VAL A 50 -14.79 -4.36 5.17
C VAL A 50 -13.48 -4.37 5.94
N PHE A 51 -12.39 -4.25 5.21
CA PHE A 51 -11.03 -4.16 5.72
C PHE A 51 -10.58 -2.71 5.74
N GLU A 52 -10.02 -2.28 6.86
CA GLU A 52 -9.31 -1.01 6.99
C GLU A 52 -7.85 -1.29 7.30
N VAL A 53 -6.96 -0.97 6.38
CA VAL A 53 -5.52 -1.18 6.52
C VAL A 53 -4.75 0.11 6.27
N TYR A 54 -3.54 0.17 6.81
CA TYR A 54 -2.62 1.28 6.59
C TYR A 54 -1.42 0.83 5.78
N ALA A 55 -0.99 1.66 4.83
CA ALA A 55 0.13 1.38 3.96
C ALA A 55 0.96 2.63 3.70
N ARG A 56 2.25 2.45 3.45
CA ARG A 56 3.17 3.55 3.10
C ARG A 56 3.11 3.91 1.63
N GLN A 57 2.65 2.98 0.80
CA GLN A 57 2.68 3.17 -0.63
C GLN A 57 1.43 2.60 -1.28
N VAL A 58 0.76 3.44 -2.06
CA VAL A 58 -0.41 3.08 -2.86
C VAL A 58 -0.16 3.63 -4.25
N ARG A 59 -0.24 2.77 -5.26
CA ARG A 59 0.05 3.14 -6.65
C ARG A 59 -0.96 2.52 -7.61
N HIS A 60 -1.01 3.08 -8.80
CA HIS A 60 -1.57 2.38 -9.95
C HIS A 60 -0.60 1.25 -10.33
N GLY A 61 -1.03 0.01 -10.15
CA GLY A 61 -0.21 -1.15 -10.45
C GLY A 61 -0.05 -1.39 -11.95
N GLU A 62 0.88 -2.27 -12.33
CA GLU A 62 1.05 -2.73 -13.70
C GLU A 62 -0.16 -3.55 -14.19
N LEU A 63 -0.94 -4.11 -13.28
CA LEU A 63 -2.16 -4.85 -13.57
C LEU A 63 -3.32 -3.89 -13.80
N PHE A 64 -3.88 -3.89 -15.01
CA PHE A 64 -5.02 -3.06 -15.34
C PHE A 64 -6.23 -3.39 -14.45
N GLY A 65 -6.87 -2.34 -13.88
CA GLY A 65 -8.01 -2.49 -12.99
C GLY A 65 -7.67 -2.85 -11.54
N PHE A 66 -6.39 -2.81 -11.18
CA PHE A 66 -5.93 -3.05 -9.80
C PHE A 66 -5.19 -1.84 -9.25
N VAL A 67 -5.30 -1.66 -7.95
CA VAL A 67 -4.48 -0.75 -7.15
C VAL A 67 -3.47 -1.58 -6.39
N GLU A 68 -2.23 -1.17 -6.46
CA GLU A 68 -1.11 -1.78 -5.78
C GLU A 68 -0.89 -1.11 -4.44
N VAL A 69 -0.89 -1.91 -3.38
CA VAL A 69 -0.67 -1.48 -2.01
C VAL A 69 0.57 -2.17 -1.46
N GLU A 70 1.55 -1.38 -1.05
CA GLU A 70 2.83 -1.87 -0.54
C GLU A 70 3.11 -1.33 0.85
N GLN A 71 4.00 -2.02 1.55
CA GLN A 71 4.47 -1.64 2.87
C GLN A 71 3.30 -1.42 3.85
N LEU A 72 2.50 -2.47 4.03
CA LEU A 72 1.43 -2.47 5.02
C LEU A 72 2.01 -2.19 6.40
N VAL A 73 1.35 -1.30 7.13
CA VAL A 73 1.77 -0.87 8.47
C VAL A 73 0.75 -1.35 9.48
N PHE A 74 1.23 -2.15 10.42
CA PHE A 74 0.42 -2.60 11.55
C PHE A 74 0.94 -1.94 12.82
N GLY A 75 0.05 -1.69 13.80
CA GLY A 75 0.44 -1.08 15.06
C GLY A 75 1.51 -1.89 15.78
N GLU A 76 2.52 -1.19 16.32
CA GLU A 76 3.46 -1.82 17.23
C GLU A 76 2.73 -2.17 18.53
N ARG A 77 3.10 -3.29 19.15
CA ARG A 77 2.49 -3.83 20.38
C ARG A 77 2.80 -2.95 21.60
N THR A 78 2.35 -1.70 21.60
CA THR A 78 2.53 -0.80 22.75
C THR A 78 1.31 -0.73 23.67
N THR A 79 0.19 -1.32 23.28
CA THR A 79 -1.03 -1.30 24.08
C THR A 79 -1.35 -2.70 24.59
N VAL A 80 -1.63 -2.81 25.87
CA VAL A 80 -1.92 -4.06 26.62
C VAL A 80 -3.19 -4.77 26.10
N VAL A 81 -4.02 -4.07 25.32
CA VAL A 81 -5.25 -4.63 24.73
C VAL A 81 -5.01 -4.84 23.24
N VAL A 82 -4.86 -6.09 22.85
CA VAL A 82 -4.76 -6.51 21.44
C VAL A 82 -6.18 -6.63 20.90
N ASP A 83 -6.50 -5.89 19.84
CA ASP A 83 -7.76 -6.06 19.13
C ASP A 83 -7.70 -7.36 18.30
N PRO A 84 -8.60 -8.35 18.54
CA PRO A 84 -8.61 -9.59 17.78
C PRO A 84 -8.72 -9.37 16.26
N SER A 85 -9.34 -8.28 15.83
CA SER A 85 -9.46 -7.92 14.42
C SER A 85 -8.10 -7.55 13.81
N GLU A 86 -7.27 -6.85 14.55
CA GLU A 86 -5.92 -6.47 14.10
C GLU A 86 -4.99 -7.68 13.99
N GLU A 87 -5.04 -8.59 14.95
CA GLU A 87 -4.27 -9.86 14.89
C GLU A 87 -4.67 -10.70 13.67
N LYS A 88 -5.96 -10.75 13.35
CA LYS A 88 -6.45 -11.45 12.17
C LYS A 88 -5.90 -10.84 10.88
N ILE A 89 -5.91 -9.50 10.78
CA ILE A 89 -5.33 -8.80 9.61
C ILE A 89 -3.83 -9.05 9.52
N LYS A 90 -3.11 -8.96 10.63
CA LYS A 90 -1.67 -9.25 10.66
C LYS A 90 -1.35 -10.64 10.14
N SER A 91 -2.09 -11.66 10.59
CA SER A 91 -1.88 -13.02 10.13
C SER A 91 -2.23 -13.23 8.66
N GLU A 92 -3.26 -12.54 8.15
CA GLU A 92 -3.66 -12.62 6.73
C GLU A 92 -2.63 -11.98 5.79
N PHE A 93 -2.01 -10.88 6.24
CA PHE A 93 -0.99 -10.17 5.48
C PHE A 93 0.45 -10.47 5.92
N GLU A 94 0.64 -11.49 6.74
CA GLU A 94 1.97 -11.95 7.12
C GLU A 94 2.75 -12.41 5.88
N ASN A 95 3.98 -11.92 5.74
CA ASN A 95 4.83 -12.18 4.58
C ASN A 95 4.32 -11.61 3.24
N VAL A 96 3.27 -10.79 3.24
CA VAL A 96 2.80 -10.08 2.05
C VAL A 96 3.58 -8.77 1.90
N ARG A 97 4.42 -8.68 0.88
CA ARG A 97 5.17 -7.46 0.56
C ARG A 97 4.32 -6.46 -0.21
N ARG A 98 3.43 -6.98 -1.04
CA ARG A 98 2.61 -6.22 -1.99
C ARG A 98 1.29 -6.95 -2.20
N THR A 99 0.21 -6.21 -2.20
CA THR A 99 -1.12 -6.73 -2.54
C THR A 99 -1.74 -5.94 -3.68
N PHE A 100 -2.48 -6.61 -4.53
CA PHE A 100 -3.21 -6.01 -5.65
C PHE A 100 -4.70 -6.07 -5.34
N LEU A 101 -5.30 -4.91 -5.12
CA LEU A 101 -6.72 -4.79 -4.83
C LEU A 101 -7.47 -4.41 -6.10
N PRO A 102 -8.51 -5.16 -6.49
CA PRO A 102 -9.38 -4.76 -7.59
C PRO A 102 -10.00 -3.39 -7.32
N MET A 103 -9.98 -2.47 -8.28
CA MET A 103 -10.48 -1.10 -8.09
C MET A 103 -11.94 -1.08 -7.60
N HIS A 104 -12.77 -2.01 -8.07
CA HIS A 104 -14.18 -2.10 -7.67
C HIS A 104 -14.40 -2.60 -6.24
N SER A 105 -13.39 -3.20 -5.62
CA SER A 105 -13.46 -3.61 -4.20
C SER A 105 -13.08 -2.47 -3.25
N ILE A 106 -12.41 -1.44 -3.75
CA ILE A 106 -11.95 -0.31 -2.94
C ILE A 106 -13.12 0.64 -2.70
N ILE A 107 -13.37 0.93 -1.42
CA ILE A 107 -14.41 1.87 -0.99
C ILE A 107 -13.81 3.28 -0.93
N ARG A 108 -12.63 3.41 -0.32
CA ARG A 108 -11.96 4.71 -0.12
C ARG A 108 -10.46 4.53 0.15
N ILE A 109 -9.69 5.51 -0.31
CA ILE A 109 -8.28 5.66 0.01
C ILE A 109 -8.08 7.08 0.52
N ASP A 110 -7.55 7.23 1.72
CA ASP A 110 -7.24 8.52 2.35
C ASP A 110 -5.75 8.60 2.63
N GLU A 111 -5.15 9.74 2.38
CA GLU A 111 -3.85 10.06 2.94
C GLU A 111 -4.06 10.62 4.35
N VAL A 112 -3.33 10.09 5.32
CA VAL A 112 -3.53 10.40 6.75
C VAL A 112 -2.20 10.72 7.43
N ASP A 113 -2.23 11.64 8.38
CA ASP A 113 -1.02 12.04 9.13
C ASP A 113 -0.63 11.01 10.20
N LYS A 114 -1.61 10.26 10.73
CA LYS A 114 -1.41 9.31 11.83
C LYS A 114 -2.02 7.96 11.51
N GLN A 115 -1.31 6.92 11.93
CA GLN A 115 -1.80 5.56 11.88
C GLN A 115 -2.87 5.34 12.96
N GLY A 116 -3.99 4.75 12.55
CA GLY A 116 -5.00 4.19 13.45
C GLY A 116 -4.86 2.68 13.57
N VAL A 117 -5.84 2.06 14.21
CA VAL A 117 -5.92 0.60 14.34
C VAL A 117 -6.51 0.00 13.07
N SER A 118 -5.82 -0.98 12.49
CA SER A 118 -6.35 -1.77 11.38
C SER A 118 -7.47 -2.68 11.89
N LYS A 119 -8.58 -2.77 11.16
CA LYS A 119 -9.74 -3.54 11.62
C LYS A 119 -10.50 -4.20 10.48
N ILE A 120 -11.19 -5.28 10.83
CA ILE A 120 -12.16 -5.96 9.97
C ILE A 120 -13.55 -5.76 10.59
N SER A 121 -14.49 -5.29 9.79
CA SER A 121 -15.89 -5.16 10.18
C SER A 121 -16.80 -5.88 9.19
N LYS A 122 -17.98 -6.30 9.65
CA LYS A 122 -18.99 -6.85 8.74
C LYS A 122 -19.51 -5.72 7.85
N ALA A 123 -19.69 -6.00 6.56
CA ALA A 123 -20.35 -5.08 5.67
C ALA A 123 -21.79 -4.85 6.19
N GLN A 124 -22.08 -3.65 6.66
CA GLN A 124 -23.45 -3.28 7.02
C GLN A 124 -24.18 -2.96 5.72
N GLY A 125 -25.17 -3.79 5.38
CA GLY A 125 -26.05 -3.52 4.27
C GLY A 125 -26.28 -4.67 3.32
N SER A 126 -26.81 -5.78 3.81
CA SER A 126 -27.64 -6.61 2.94
C SER A 126 -29.08 -6.08 2.98
N ASN A 127 -29.31 -4.88 2.45
CA ASN A 127 -30.63 -4.48 1.99
C ASN A 127 -30.91 -5.15 0.62
N VAL A 128 -30.60 -6.44 0.51
CA VAL A 128 -31.16 -7.26 -0.54
C VAL A 128 -32.59 -7.55 -0.09
N ALA A 129 -33.49 -6.65 -0.41
CA ALA A 129 -34.91 -6.99 -0.40
C ALA A 129 -35.06 -8.20 -1.32
N GLN A 130 -35.39 -9.36 -0.75
CA GLN A 130 -35.73 -10.52 -1.56
C GLN A 130 -36.90 -10.08 -2.43
N PHE A 131 -36.70 -10.09 -3.75
CA PHE A 131 -37.79 -9.90 -4.67
C PHE A 131 -38.83 -10.97 -4.34
N PRO A 132 -40.11 -10.60 -4.03
CA PRO A 132 -41.16 -11.59 -3.85
C PRO A 132 -41.28 -12.36 -5.16
N MET A 133 -40.84 -13.60 -5.16
CA MET A 133 -41.06 -14.48 -6.29
C MET A 133 -42.59 -14.73 -6.38
N PRO A 134 -43.22 -14.46 -7.53
CA PRO A 134 -44.64 -14.83 -7.69
C PRO A 134 -44.72 -16.34 -7.55
N ILE A 135 -45.43 -16.81 -6.51
CA ILE A 135 -45.75 -18.21 -6.34
C ILE A 135 -46.77 -18.52 -7.44
N TYR A 136 -46.33 -19.22 -8.47
CA TYR A 136 -47.23 -19.73 -9.49
C TYR A 136 -47.96 -20.93 -8.87
N THR A 137 -49.17 -20.71 -8.36
CA THR A 137 -50.08 -21.77 -8.01
C THR A 137 -50.71 -22.25 -9.33
N PRO A 138 -50.49 -23.53 -9.76
CA PRO A 138 -51.22 -24.08 -10.87
C PRO A 138 -52.70 -24.11 -10.49
N GLY A 139 -53.51 -23.42 -11.28
CA GLY A 139 -54.95 -23.41 -11.04
C GLY A 139 -55.53 -24.81 -11.22
N ASP A 140 -56.31 -25.25 -10.24
CA ASP A 140 -57.14 -26.45 -10.32
C ASP A 140 -58.07 -26.38 -11.54
N THR A 141 -57.80 -27.20 -12.53
CA THR A 141 -58.72 -27.51 -13.61
C THR A 141 -59.80 -28.38 -13.01
N LYS A 142 -60.97 -27.79 -12.61
CA LYS A 142 -62.21 -28.52 -12.39
C LYS A 142 -62.80 -28.93 -13.73
N SER A 143 -62.88 -30.25 -13.92
CA SER A 143 -63.75 -30.89 -14.90
C SER A 143 -65.17 -30.71 -14.50
#